data_c26fac02a460630d5840fa3f43ba5840
#
_entry.id   c26fac02a460630d5840fa3f43ba5840
#
_cell.length_a   1.000
_cell.length_b   1.000
_cell.length_c   1.000
_cell.angle_alpha   90.00
_cell.angle_beta   90.00
_cell.angle_gamma   90.00
#
_symmetry.space_group_name_H-M   'P 1'
#
loop_
_entity.id
_entity.type
_entity.pdbx_description
1 polymer ?
#
loop_
_entity_poly.entity_id
_entity_poly.type
_entity_poly.pdbx_seq_one_letter_code
_entity_poly.pdbx_strand_id
1 'polypeptide(L)'
;MIFLKTDEEVELMRESNILLGKTYAEVAKAIQPGVSTAQLDKIAFEFIKDTGGFPACLGYEGYPATLCTSVNEQVVHGIPSEKQILKDGDIISVDSVISLNGYCSDSAYTFPVGEVAPEVLQLMRTTKESLYLGIEQAVTGRRLGDIGAAIQEHCERAGYSVVREFVGHGIGREMHEDPEVCNYGRRGNGIVLKSGMTLAIEPMICLGRRNLIIEDDGWTARTADRKPAAHYELSVCVRNGKADILSTFDYIKEVLGDRFI
;
A
#
# COMPACT_ATOMS: atom_id res chain seq x y z
N MET A 1 2.47 18.94 -11.56
CA MET A 1 1.81 18.85 -12.92
C MET A 1 1.40 17.39 -13.15
N ILE A 2 0.16 17.14 -13.55
CA ILE A 2 -0.33 15.76 -13.78
C ILE A 2 0.06 15.32 -15.18
N PHE A 3 0.75 14.18 -15.28
CA PHE A 3 1.15 13.56 -16.54
C PHE A 3 0.15 12.44 -16.90
N LEU A 4 -0.37 12.45 -18.12
CA LEU A 4 -1.19 11.38 -18.66
C LEU A 4 -0.29 10.38 -19.36
N LYS A 5 -0.29 9.13 -18.92
CA LYS A 5 0.53 8.06 -19.48
C LYS A 5 -0.08 7.53 -20.78
N THR A 6 0.75 7.22 -21.76
CA THR A 6 0.35 6.49 -22.96
C THR A 6 0.10 5.01 -22.62
N ASP A 7 -0.51 4.25 -23.55
CA ASP A 7 -0.75 2.84 -23.31
C ASP A 7 0.58 2.05 -23.20
N GLU A 8 1.61 2.44 -23.95
CA GLU A 8 2.94 1.84 -23.86
C GLU A 8 3.59 2.12 -22.50
N GLU A 9 3.47 3.34 -21.97
CA GLU A 9 3.97 3.69 -20.65
C GLU A 9 3.25 2.92 -19.54
N VAL A 10 1.93 2.73 -19.68
CA VAL A 10 1.13 1.92 -18.74
C VAL A 10 1.59 0.45 -18.74
N GLU A 11 1.95 -0.12 -19.89
CA GLU A 11 2.46 -1.49 -19.93
C GLU A 11 3.85 -1.61 -19.27
N LEU A 12 4.74 -0.63 -19.40
CA LEU A 12 6.01 -0.61 -18.66
C LEU A 12 5.78 -0.51 -17.15
N MET A 13 4.79 0.28 -16.71
CA MET A 13 4.37 0.32 -15.31
C MET A 13 3.82 -1.03 -14.84
N ARG A 14 3.05 -1.73 -15.69
CA ARG A 14 2.52 -3.06 -15.38
C ARG A 14 3.64 -4.07 -15.17
N GLU A 15 4.69 -4.06 -16.00
CA GLU A 15 5.86 -4.92 -15.81
C GLU A 15 6.52 -4.72 -14.45
N SER A 16 6.70 -3.45 -14.04
CA SER A 16 7.22 -3.10 -12.71
C SER A 16 6.30 -3.62 -11.60
N ASN A 17 4.98 -3.44 -11.72
CA ASN A 17 3.98 -3.90 -10.75
C ASN A 17 3.91 -5.43 -10.64
N ILE A 18 4.10 -6.16 -11.75
CA ILE A 18 4.21 -7.63 -11.73
C ILE A 18 5.45 -8.06 -10.95
N LEU A 19 6.58 -7.38 -11.13
CA LEU A 19 7.80 -7.65 -10.37
C LEU A 19 7.57 -7.42 -8.87
N LEU A 20 6.92 -6.32 -8.50
CA LEU A 20 6.58 -6.01 -7.10
C LEU A 20 5.66 -7.09 -6.49
N GLY A 21 4.61 -7.52 -7.23
CA GLY A 21 3.74 -8.61 -6.79
C GLY A 21 4.49 -9.93 -6.55
N LYS A 22 5.45 -10.28 -7.42
CA LYS A 22 6.32 -11.45 -7.23
C LYS A 22 7.26 -11.28 -6.03
N THR A 23 7.80 -10.08 -5.81
CA THR A 23 8.61 -9.76 -4.63
C THR A 23 7.82 -10.01 -3.35
N TYR A 24 6.55 -9.58 -3.30
CA TYR A 24 5.69 -9.84 -2.16
C TYR A 24 5.36 -11.33 -1.95
N ALA A 25 5.29 -12.12 -3.01
CA ALA A 25 5.16 -13.57 -2.88
C ALA A 25 6.39 -14.18 -2.17
N GLU A 26 7.61 -13.73 -2.49
CA GLU A 26 8.82 -14.21 -1.80
C GLU A 26 8.83 -13.78 -0.33
N VAL A 27 8.47 -12.52 -0.05
CA VAL A 27 8.33 -12.03 1.34
C VAL A 27 7.26 -12.83 2.10
N ALA A 28 6.10 -13.07 1.48
CA ALA A 28 4.98 -13.81 2.08
C ALA A 28 5.35 -15.23 2.53
N LYS A 29 6.24 -15.91 1.79
CA LYS A 29 6.75 -17.26 2.16
C LYS A 29 7.52 -17.24 3.48
N ALA A 30 8.15 -16.13 3.81
CA ALA A 30 8.98 -15.96 5.01
C ALA A 30 8.21 -15.43 6.22
N ILE A 31 7.02 -14.86 6.04
CA ILE A 31 6.24 -14.26 7.14
C ILE A 31 5.70 -15.36 8.07
N GLN A 32 6.30 -15.44 9.26
CA GLN A 32 5.90 -16.34 10.34
C GLN A 32 6.43 -15.83 11.68
N PRO A 33 5.89 -16.29 12.82
CA PRO A 33 6.45 -15.97 14.13
C PRO A 33 7.94 -16.32 14.21
N GLY A 34 8.75 -15.44 14.81
CA GLY A 34 10.19 -15.60 14.99
C GLY A 34 11.07 -14.97 13.89
N VAL A 35 10.49 -14.51 12.79
CA VAL A 35 11.23 -13.80 11.72
C VAL A 35 11.36 -12.33 12.07
N SER A 36 12.54 -11.73 11.83
CA SER A 36 12.72 -10.29 11.98
C SER A 36 12.26 -9.54 10.72
N THR A 37 11.86 -8.28 10.89
CA THR A 37 11.49 -7.44 9.75
C THR A 37 12.69 -7.15 8.84
N ALA A 38 13.91 -7.12 9.39
CA ALA A 38 15.16 -7.00 8.60
C ALA A 38 15.40 -8.22 7.70
N GLN A 39 15.00 -9.43 8.11
CA GLN A 39 15.08 -10.61 7.24
C GLN A 39 14.13 -10.51 6.05
N LEU A 40 12.92 -9.95 6.24
CA LEU A 40 11.97 -9.72 5.15
C LEU A 40 12.50 -8.68 4.16
N ASP A 41 13.10 -7.59 4.67
CA ASP A 41 13.75 -6.56 3.84
C ASP A 41 14.87 -7.14 2.98
N LYS A 42 15.72 -7.96 3.58
CA LYS A 42 16.81 -8.64 2.86
C LYS A 42 16.29 -9.53 1.73
N ILE A 43 15.24 -10.32 1.96
CA ILE A 43 14.61 -11.17 0.94
C ILE A 43 14.11 -10.31 -0.22
N ALA A 44 13.41 -9.22 0.07
CA ALA A 44 12.91 -8.31 -0.97
C ALA A 44 14.05 -7.67 -1.76
N PHE A 45 15.09 -7.16 -1.07
CA PHE A 45 16.26 -6.55 -1.71
C PHE A 45 16.95 -7.51 -2.67
N GLU A 46 17.26 -8.74 -2.21
CA GLU A 46 17.93 -9.75 -3.02
C GLU A 46 17.09 -10.12 -4.25
N PHE A 47 15.80 -10.40 -4.06
CA PHE A 47 14.91 -10.75 -5.16
C PHE A 47 14.77 -9.64 -6.21
N ILE A 48 14.58 -8.38 -5.78
CA ILE A 48 14.47 -7.23 -6.68
C ILE A 48 15.77 -7.08 -7.51
N LYS A 49 16.93 -7.18 -6.87
CA LYS A 49 18.23 -7.06 -7.54
C LYS A 49 18.48 -8.19 -8.53
N ASP A 50 18.17 -9.42 -8.16
CA ASP A 50 18.37 -10.60 -9.01
C ASP A 50 17.45 -10.61 -10.24
N THR A 51 16.32 -9.93 -10.15
CA THR A 51 15.33 -9.80 -11.24
C THR A 51 15.46 -8.51 -12.06
N GLY A 52 16.51 -7.72 -11.80
CA GLY A 52 16.86 -6.53 -12.58
C GLY A 52 16.07 -5.27 -12.22
N GLY A 53 15.29 -5.30 -11.15
CA GLY A 53 14.62 -4.13 -10.58
C GLY A 53 15.56 -3.26 -9.73
N PHE A 54 15.11 -2.06 -9.41
CA PHE A 54 15.75 -1.15 -8.48
C PHE A 54 14.82 -0.90 -7.27
N PRO A 55 15.28 -1.16 -6.02
CA PRO A 55 14.49 -0.89 -4.82
C PRO A 55 14.42 0.61 -4.58
N ALA A 56 13.34 1.26 -5.03
CA ALA A 56 13.26 2.71 -5.09
C ALA A 56 13.07 3.40 -3.73
N CYS A 57 12.56 2.69 -2.72
CA CYS A 57 12.49 3.21 -1.35
C CYS A 57 13.88 3.40 -0.74
N LEU A 58 14.84 2.53 -1.07
CA LEU A 58 16.18 2.56 -0.49
C LEU A 58 16.93 3.84 -0.88
N GLY A 59 17.18 4.71 0.09
CA GLY A 59 17.84 6.00 -0.09
C GLY A 59 16.90 7.15 -0.48
N TYR A 60 15.62 6.88 -0.74
CA TYR A 60 14.64 7.93 -1.04
C TYR A 60 14.48 8.85 0.19
N GLU A 61 14.79 10.14 0.01
CA GLU A 61 14.80 11.14 1.10
C GLU A 61 15.57 10.70 2.36
N GLY A 62 16.51 9.75 2.21
CA GLY A 62 17.29 9.19 3.31
C GLY A 62 16.68 7.96 4.00
N TYR A 63 15.57 7.40 3.47
CA TYR A 63 15.00 6.16 3.99
C TYR A 63 16.01 4.99 3.88
N PRO A 64 16.25 4.21 4.94
CA PRO A 64 17.42 3.32 4.99
C PRO A 64 17.19 1.90 4.44
N ALA A 65 15.98 1.56 3.94
CA ALA A 65 15.60 0.18 3.64
C ALA A 65 14.85 0.03 2.30
N THR A 66 14.69 -1.21 1.85
CA THR A 66 13.96 -1.57 0.64
C THR A 66 12.45 -1.62 0.88
N LEU A 67 12.05 -2.14 2.04
CA LEU A 67 10.66 -2.24 2.48
C LEU A 67 10.34 -1.23 3.57
N CYS A 68 9.11 -0.75 3.61
CA CYS A 68 8.49 -0.29 4.84
C CYS A 68 7.81 -1.50 5.50
N THR A 69 8.12 -1.76 6.78
CA THR A 69 7.57 -2.89 7.55
C THR A 69 6.90 -2.38 8.81
N SER A 70 5.59 -2.21 8.75
CA SER A 70 4.79 -1.59 9.81
C SER A 70 3.99 -2.63 10.57
N VAL A 71 4.37 -2.89 11.84
CA VAL A 71 3.78 -3.97 12.66
C VAL A 71 2.74 -3.40 13.62
N ASN A 72 1.56 -4.00 13.66
CA ASN A 72 0.44 -3.70 14.55
C ASN A 72 0.02 -2.22 14.54
N GLU A 73 0.40 -1.45 15.56
CA GLU A 73 0.09 -0.02 15.67
C GLU A 73 0.91 0.89 14.76
N GLN A 74 1.96 0.38 14.13
CA GLN A 74 2.68 1.10 13.09
C GLN A 74 1.80 1.13 11.84
N VAL A 75 1.59 2.33 11.32
CA VAL A 75 0.67 2.55 10.19
C VAL A 75 1.42 2.46 8.87
N VAL A 76 2.49 3.25 8.74
CA VAL A 76 3.36 3.33 7.55
C VAL A 76 4.80 3.65 7.94
N HIS A 77 5.70 3.44 6.99
CA HIS A 77 7.13 3.79 7.04
C HIS A 77 7.92 3.14 8.18
N GLY A 78 7.44 2.01 8.72
CA GLY A 78 8.19 1.25 9.72
C GLY A 78 9.53 0.78 9.15
N ILE A 79 10.64 1.14 9.82
CA ILE A 79 11.99 0.77 9.38
C ILE A 79 12.27 -0.69 9.76
N PRO A 80 12.64 -1.57 8.79
CA PRO A 80 13.04 -2.94 9.08
C PRO A 80 14.17 -3.04 10.11
N SER A 81 14.04 -3.95 11.07
CA SER A 81 14.99 -4.09 12.17
C SER A 81 15.20 -5.55 12.58
N GLU A 82 16.43 -5.93 12.91
CA GLU A 82 16.77 -7.21 13.53
C GLU A 82 16.11 -7.39 14.90
N LYS A 83 15.73 -6.29 15.56
CA LYS A 83 15.10 -6.31 16.89
C LYS A 83 13.58 -6.45 16.82
N GLN A 84 12.97 -6.15 15.68
CA GLN A 84 11.53 -6.27 15.45
C GLN A 84 11.22 -7.70 14.99
N ILE A 85 10.99 -8.59 15.95
CA ILE A 85 10.67 -9.99 15.70
C ILE A 85 9.15 -10.17 15.67
N LEU A 86 8.63 -10.75 14.58
CA LEU A 86 7.21 -11.06 14.44
C LEU A 86 6.76 -12.13 15.43
N LYS A 87 5.57 -11.96 15.96
CA LYS A 87 4.96 -12.86 16.95
C LYS A 87 3.63 -13.40 16.42
N ASP A 88 3.21 -14.51 16.97
CA ASP A 88 1.86 -15.04 16.73
C ASP A 88 0.80 -14.01 17.16
N GLY A 89 -0.15 -13.75 16.28
CA GLY A 89 -1.19 -12.72 16.47
C GLY A 89 -0.85 -11.32 15.94
N ASP A 90 0.39 -11.08 15.50
CA ASP A 90 0.75 -9.80 14.86
C ASP A 90 0.11 -9.66 13.46
N ILE A 91 -0.03 -8.43 13.01
CA ILE A 91 -0.18 -8.09 11.60
C ILE A 91 1.00 -7.23 11.16
N ILE A 92 1.41 -7.36 9.90
CA ILE A 92 2.49 -6.56 9.33
C ILE A 92 2.07 -6.01 7.97
N SER A 93 2.06 -4.69 7.82
CA SER A 93 1.95 -4.03 6.52
C SER A 93 3.34 -3.97 5.90
N VAL A 94 3.46 -4.55 4.72
CA VAL A 94 4.66 -4.49 3.87
C VAL A 94 4.34 -3.60 2.69
N ASP A 95 5.13 -2.57 2.52
CA ASP A 95 4.99 -1.55 1.49
C ASP A 95 6.35 -1.31 0.81
N SER A 96 6.36 -1.15 -0.51
CA SER A 96 7.58 -0.94 -1.29
C SER A 96 7.32 -0.42 -2.68
N VAL A 97 8.30 0.35 -3.15
CA VAL A 97 8.37 0.83 -4.52
C VAL A 97 9.52 0.17 -5.25
N ILE A 98 9.24 -0.33 -6.46
CA ILE A 98 10.27 -0.84 -7.39
C ILE A 98 10.28 0.06 -8.62
N SER A 99 11.47 0.41 -9.11
CA SER A 99 11.65 0.99 -10.43
C SER A 99 12.18 -0.07 -11.40
N LEU A 100 11.47 -0.26 -12.51
CA LEU A 100 11.88 -1.14 -13.62
C LEU A 100 11.62 -0.42 -14.95
N ASN A 101 12.58 -0.47 -15.87
CA ASN A 101 12.47 0.19 -17.18
C ASN A 101 12.13 1.68 -17.13
N GLY A 102 12.53 2.37 -16.05
CA GLY A 102 12.30 3.81 -15.84
C GLY A 102 10.90 4.18 -15.35
N TYR A 103 10.12 3.20 -14.85
CA TYR A 103 8.81 3.43 -14.24
C TYR A 103 8.72 2.77 -12.87
N CYS A 104 8.08 3.49 -11.94
CA CYS A 104 7.81 3.01 -10.60
C CYS A 104 6.53 2.17 -10.54
N SER A 105 6.57 1.17 -9.67
CA SER A 105 5.40 0.45 -9.15
C SER A 105 5.30 0.67 -7.66
N ASP A 106 4.11 0.78 -7.14
CA ASP A 106 3.84 0.94 -5.71
C ASP A 106 2.69 0.05 -5.29
N SER A 107 2.84 -0.58 -4.12
CA SER A 107 1.81 -1.43 -3.55
C SER A 107 2.09 -1.70 -2.07
N ALA A 108 1.03 -1.89 -1.28
CA ALA A 108 1.13 -2.34 0.09
C ALA A 108 0.14 -3.47 0.39
N TYR A 109 0.55 -4.39 1.23
CA TYR A 109 -0.32 -5.47 1.72
C TYR A 109 -0.08 -5.75 3.20
N THR A 110 -1.15 -5.85 3.97
CA THR A 110 -1.10 -6.26 5.39
C THR A 110 -1.25 -7.76 5.51
N PHE A 111 -0.23 -8.42 6.07
CA PHE A 111 -0.17 -9.87 6.27
C PHE A 111 -0.54 -10.25 7.70
N PRO A 112 -1.34 -11.32 7.90
CA PRO A 112 -1.52 -11.92 9.21
C PRO A 112 -0.30 -12.78 9.57
N VAL A 113 0.10 -12.76 10.84
CA VAL A 113 1.20 -13.58 11.38
C VAL A 113 0.62 -14.60 12.37
N GLY A 114 0.55 -15.87 11.99
CA GLY A 114 -0.08 -16.90 12.81
C GLY A 114 -1.58 -16.68 13.01
N GLU A 115 -2.07 -16.86 14.24
CA GLU A 115 -3.49 -16.72 14.61
C GLU A 115 -3.80 -15.29 15.08
N VAL A 116 -4.38 -14.48 14.20
CA VAL A 116 -4.73 -13.07 14.46
C VAL A 116 -6.14 -12.97 15.05
N ALA A 117 -6.32 -12.06 15.99
CA ALA A 117 -7.62 -11.82 16.63
C ALA A 117 -8.71 -11.46 15.60
N PRO A 118 -9.96 -11.97 15.74
CA PRO A 118 -11.04 -11.76 14.76
C PRO A 118 -11.34 -10.30 14.45
N GLU A 119 -11.25 -9.43 15.45
CA GLU A 119 -11.47 -7.97 15.27
C GLU A 119 -10.38 -7.33 14.38
N VAL A 120 -9.14 -7.80 14.47
CA VAL A 120 -8.02 -7.32 13.65
C VAL A 120 -8.14 -7.88 12.23
N LEU A 121 -8.53 -9.14 12.06
CA LEU A 121 -8.84 -9.71 10.74
C LEU A 121 -9.99 -8.94 10.06
N GLN A 122 -10.99 -8.50 10.83
CA GLN A 122 -12.08 -7.70 10.28
C GLN A 122 -11.61 -6.31 9.84
N LEU A 123 -10.70 -5.67 10.60
CA LEU A 123 -10.03 -4.43 10.16
C LEU A 123 -9.33 -4.63 8.82
N MET A 124 -8.52 -5.69 8.69
CA MET A 124 -7.78 -5.99 7.46
C MET A 124 -8.72 -6.18 6.27
N ARG A 125 -9.81 -6.95 6.43
CA ARG A 125 -10.82 -7.15 5.37
C ARG A 125 -11.47 -5.84 4.98
N THR A 126 -11.93 -5.06 5.95
CA THR A 126 -12.59 -3.77 5.68
C THR A 126 -11.67 -2.79 4.99
N THR A 127 -10.38 -2.75 5.38
CA THR A 127 -9.37 -1.90 4.72
C THR A 127 -9.18 -2.31 3.26
N LYS A 128 -9.01 -3.61 3.00
CA LYS A 128 -8.86 -4.12 1.64
C LYS A 128 -10.11 -3.90 0.80
N GLU A 129 -11.30 -4.13 1.33
CA GLU A 129 -12.57 -3.84 0.66
C GLU A 129 -12.68 -2.36 0.29
N SER A 130 -12.28 -1.46 1.21
CA SER A 130 -12.31 -0.02 0.96
C SER A 130 -11.40 0.40 -0.19
N LEU A 131 -10.24 -0.26 -0.35
CA LEU A 131 -9.34 -0.05 -1.48
C LEU A 131 -10.07 -0.31 -2.80
N TYR A 132 -10.72 -1.46 -2.94
CA TYR A 132 -11.44 -1.79 -4.18
C TYR A 132 -12.63 -0.86 -4.44
N LEU A 133 -13.36 -0.46 -3.39
CA LEU A 133 -14.43 0.54 -3.52
C LEU A 133 -13.90 1.91 -3.98
N GLY A 134 -12.70 2.31 -3.51
CA GLY A 134 -12.00 3.48 -4.01
C GLY A 134 -11.60 3.33 -5.48
N ILE A 135 -11.03 2.19 -5.87
CA ILE A 135 -10.62 1.89 -7.25
C ILE A 135 -11.81 1.93 -8.21
N GLU A 136 -12.99 1.47 -7.82
CA GLU A 136 -14.20 1.57 -8.62
C GLU A 136 -14.59 3.02 -8.96
N GLN A 137 -14.11 4.00 -8.19
CA GLN A 137 -14.33 5.41 -8.46
C GLN A 137 -13.25 6.02 -9.38
N ALA A 138 -12.12 5.32 -9.61
CA ALA A 138 -10.99 5.81 -10.41
C ALA A 138 -11.27 5.69 -11.92
N VAL A 139 -12.37 6.27 -12.39
CA VAL A 139 -12.80 6.23 -13.78
C VAL A 139 -12.94 7.64 -14.37
N THR A 140 -12.75 7.76 -15.68
CA THR A 140 -12.83 9.02 -16.41
C THR A 140 -14.14 9.76 -16.14
N GLY A 141 -14.04 11.05 -15.82
CA GLY A 141 -15.17 11.93 -15.55
C GLY A 141 -15.59 12.01 -14.08
N ARG A 142 -15.21 11.05 -13.23
CA ARG A 142 -15.34 11.17 -11.78
C ARG A 142 -14.29 12.13 -11.22
N ARG A 143 -14.33 12.37 -9.92
CA ARG A 143 -13.41 13.29 -9.25
C ARG A 143 -12.62 12.57 -8.15
N LEU A 144 -11.45 13.10 -7.80
CA LEU A 144 -10.61 12.53 -6.75
C LEU A 144 -11.35 12.34 -5.43
N GLY A 145 -12.22 13.28 -5.05
CA GLY A 145 -13.03 13.17 -3.84
C GLY A 145 -14.03 12.01 -3.85
N ASP A 146 -14.36 11.45 -5.01
CA ASP A 146 -15.22 10.26 -5.11
C ASP A 146 -14.47 9.02 -4.59
N ILE A 147 -13.16 8.92 -4.85
CA ILE A 147 -12.27 7.85 -4.35
C ILE A 147 -12.23 7.90 -2.81
N GLY A 148 -11.80 9.04 -2.27
CA GLY A 148 -11.68 9.20 -0.82
C GLY A 148 -13.01 9.05 -0.08
N ALA A 149 -14.10 9.55 -0.64
CA ALA A 149 -15.44 9.39 -0.04
C ALA A 149 -15.86 7.92 0.02
N ALA A 150 -15.59 7.11 -1.02
CA ALA A 150 -15.92 5.69 -1.03
C ALA A 150 -15.17 4.92 0.05
N ILE A 151 -13.86 5.18 0.20
CA ILE A 151 -13.01 4.60 1.24
C ILE A 151 -13.52 4.99 2.63
N GLN A 152 -13.66 6.30 2.87
CA GLN A 152 -14.07 6.84 4.15
C GLN A 152 -15.43 6.33 4.59
N GLU A 153 -16.45 6.40 3.74
CA GLU A 153 -17.82 5.96 4.04
C GLU A 153 -17.87 4.48 4.43
N HIS A 154 -17.09 3.62 3.76
CA HIS A 154 -17.03 2.19 4.05
C HIS A 154 -16.38 1.93 5.42
N CYS A 155 -15.22 2.49 5.66
CA CYS A 155 -14.46 2.27 6.90
C CYS A 155 -15.13 2.88 8.13
N GLU A 156 -15.63 4.13 8.04
CA GLU A 156 -16.29 4.80 9.17
C GLU A 156 -17.63 4.14 9.53
N ARG A 157 -18.35 3.58 8.54
CA ARG A 157 -19.57 2.78 8.80
C ARG A 157 -19.27 1.50 9.57
N ALA A 158 -18.11 0.91 9.38
CA ALA A 158 -17.63 -0.24 10.13
C ALA A 158 -17.06 0.14 11.52
N GLY A 159 -17.01 1.44 11.86
CA GLY A 159 -16.51 1.93 13.15
C GLY A 159 -15.02 2.19 13.21
N TYR A 160 -14.31 2.17 12.06
CA TYR A 160 -12.88 2.41 11.96
C TYR A 160 -12.57 3.88 11.62
N SER A 161 -11.31 4.27 11.81
CA SER A 161 -10.85 5.63 11.54
C SER A 161 -9.89 5.67 10.36
N VAL A 162 -10.09 6.64 9.45
CA VAL A 162 -9.23 6.86 8.28
C VAL A 162 -8.10 7.83 8.62
N VAL A 163 -6.86 7.46 8.33
CA VAL A 163 -5.67 8.32 8.44
C VAL A 163 -5.78 9.48 7.46
N ARG A 164 -5.31 10.67 7.86
CA ARG A 164 -5.39 11.88 7.04
C ARG A 164 -4.06 12.55 6.78
N GLU A 165 -3.05 12.20 7.54
CA GLU A 165 -1.70 12.74 7.49
C GLU A 165 -0.88 12.16 6.33
N PHE A 166 -1.25 10.96 5.88
CA PHE A 166 -0.69 10.27 4.72
C PHE A 166 -1.80 10.00 3.72
N VAL A 167 -1.47 10.10 2.44
CA VAL A 167 -2.41 10.03 1.33
C VAL A 167 -1.76 9.34 0.13
N GLY A 168 -2.56 8.78 -0.73
CA GLY A 168 -2.11 8.26 -2.02
C GLY A 168 -1.67 9.38 -2.96
N HIS A 169 -1.14 9.01 -4.11
CA HIS A 169 -0.48 9.94 -5.02
C HIS A 169 -0.59 9.50 -6.48
N GLY A 170 -0.25 10.41 -7.38
CA GLY A 170 0.09 10.04 -8.74
C GLY A 170 1.40 9.26 -8.76
N ILE A 171 1.59 8.37 -9.74
CA ILE A 171 2.79 7.56 -9.87
C ILE A 171 3.17 7.40 -11.34
N GLY A 172 4.47 7.25 -11.63
CA GLY A 172 4.94 7.09 -12.98
C GLY A 172 6.43 6.88 -13.07
N ARG A 173 7.15 7.88 -13.63
CA ARG A 173 8.62 7.87 -13.62
C ARG A 173 9.19 8.19 -12.25
N GLU A 174 8.48 9.04 -11.51
CA GLU A 174 8.77 9.32 -10.11
C GLU A 174 7.86 8.48 -9.21
N MET A 175 8.36 8.16 -8.01
CA MET A 175 7.59 7.47 -6.97
C MET A 175 6.34 8.27 -6.61
N HIS A 176 6.50 9.56 -6.35
CA HIS A 176 5.41 10.47 -6.03
C HIS A 176 5.23 11.52 -7.13
N GLU A 177 4.09 11.47 -7.81
CA GLU A 177 3.65 12.47 -8.79
C GLU A 177 2.33 13.12 -8.32
N ASP A 178 1.97 14.26 -8.92
CA ASP A 178 0.62 14.79 -8.77
C ASP A 178 -0.44 13.85 -9.38
N PRO A 179 -1.64 13.79 -8.83
CA PRO A 179 -2.15 14.53 -7.67
C PRO A 179 -2.04 13.74 -6.37
N GLU A 180 -2.18 14.41 -5.21
CA GLU A 180 -2.50 13.72 -3.96
C GLU A 180 -3.85 13.02 -4.05
N VAL A 181 -3.96 11.78 -3.55
CA VAL A 181 -5.15 10.94 -3.56
C VAL A 181 -5.58 10.65 -2.12
N CYS A 182 -6.36 11.54 -1.53
CA CYS A 182 -6.82 11.38 -0.15
C CYS A 182 -7.74 10.17 0.01
N ASN A 183 -7.58 9.45 1.13
CA ASN A 183 -8.45 8.34 1.54
C ASN A 183 -9.75 8.82 2.22
N TYR A 184 -10.03 10.10 2.18
CA TYR A 184 -11.21 10.78 2.72
C TYR A 184 -11.62 11.91 1.79
N GLY A 185 -12.86 12.38 1.91
CA GLY A 185 -13.30 13.50 1.07
C GLY A 185 -14.81 13.61 0.92
N ARG A 186 -15.20 14.36 -0.10
CA ARG A 186 -16.60 14.56 -0.48
C ARG A 186 -16.81 14.19 -1.94
N ARG A 187 -17.87 13.45 -2.21
CA ARG A 187 -18.28 13.12 -3.58
C ARG A 187 -18.45 14.38 -4.42
N GLY A 188 -17.99 14.29 -5.65
CA GLY A 188 -18.06 15.39 -6.61
C GLY A 188 -17.04 16.52 -6.41
N ASN A 189 -16.10 16.40 -5.45
CA ASN A 189 -15.05 17.38 -5.21
C ASN A 189 -13.68 16.94 -5.79
N GLY A 190 -12.80 17.93 -5.97
CA GLY A 190 -11.44 17.70 -6.42
C GLY A 190 -11.29 17.66 -7.94
N ILE A 191 -10.13 17.24 -8.38
CA ILE A 191 -9.73 17.19 -9.80
C ILE A 191 -10.59 16.16 -10.54
N VAL A 192 -10.97 16.49 -11.77
CA VAL A 192 -11.65 15.54 -12.67
C VAL A 192 -10.64 14.51 -13.17
N LEU A 193 -10.95 13.25 -12.99
CA LEU A 193 -10.14 12.12 -13.44
C LEU A 193 -10.18 12.01 -14.97
N LYS A 194 -9.02 11.83 -15.58
CA LYS A 194 -8.84 11.69 -17.02
C LYS A 194 -8.16 10.36 -17.34
N SER A 195 -8.52 9.77 -18.46
CA SER A 195 -7.85 8.55 -18.95
C SER A 195 -6.34 8.78 -19.08
N GLY A 196 -5.54 7.82 -18.64
CA GLY A 196 -4.08 7.91 -18.58
C GLY A 196 -3.50 8.49 -17.29
N MET A 197 -4.30 8.99 -16.34
CA MET A 197 -3.83 9.25 -14.99
C MET A 197 -3.50 7.94 -14.31
N THR A 198 -2.32 7.85 -13.71
CA THR A 198 -1.88 6.69 -12.89
C THR A 198 -1.79 7.11 -11.44
N LEU A 199 -2.40 6.33 -10.56
CA LEU A 199 -2.62 6.68 -9.15
C LEU A 199 -2.27 5.49 -8.27
N ALA A 200 -1.60 5.75 -7.15
CA ALA A 200 -1.53 4.88 -5.99
C ALA A 200 -2.76 5.18 -5.10
N ILE A 201 -3.57 4.18 -4.84
CA ILE A 201 -4.74 4.27 -3.94
C ILE A 201 -4.45 3.39 -2.75
N GLU A 202 -4.33 4.00 -1.55
CA GLU A 202 -3.67 3.38 -0.41
C GLU A 202 -4.38 3.66 0.93
N PRO A 203 -5.58 3.13 1.18
CA PRO A 203 -6.24 3.31 2.46
C PRO A 203 -5.39 2.81 3.63
N MET A 204 -5.16 3.70 4.60
CA MET A 204 -4.57 3.44 5.90
C MET A 204 -5.64 3.61 6.97
N ILE A 205 -6.02 2.51 7.62
CA ILE A 205 -7.20 2.43 8.48
C ILE A 205 -6.81 1.96 9.87
N CYS A 206 -7.25 2.71 10.90
CA CYS A 206 -6.98 2.41 12.29
C CYS A 206 -8.17 1.72 12.97
N LEU A 207 -7.90 0.68 13.76
CA LEU A 207 -8.89 0.03 14.63
C LEU A 207 -9.47 1.01 15.67
N GLY A 208 -8.64 1.94 16.10
CA GLY A 208 -8.99 2.96 17.07
C GLY A 208 -9.08 4.37 16.48
N ARG A 209 -8.40 5.31 17.13
CA ARG A 209 -8.37 6.72 16.72
C ARG A 209 -7.34 6.94 15.61
N ARG A 210 -7.63 7.88 14.71
CA ARG A 210 -6.76 8.22 13.57
C ARG A 210 -5.51 9.05 13.89
N ASN A 211 -5.38 9.55 15.13
CA ASN A 211 -4.25 10.39 15.51
C ASN A 211 -2.94 9.61 15.48
N LEU A 212 -1.92 10.16 14.85
CA LEU A 212 -0.62 9.55 14.66
C LEU A 212 0.46 10.22 15.50
N ILE A 213 1.53 9.48 15.74
CA ILE A 213 2.79 9.96 16.31
C ILE A 213 3.89 9.46 15.40
N ILE A 214 4.81 10.35 15.03
CA ILE A 214 6.06 9.97 14.36
C ILE A 214 7.04 9.57 15.46
N GLU A 215 7.64 8.39 15.28
CA GLU A 215 8.66 7.85 16.20
C GLU A 215 9.98 8.65 16.11
N ASP A 216 10.88 8.43 17.08
CA ASP A 216 12.17 9.13 17.15
C ASP A 216 13.12 8.82 15.97
N ASP A 217 12.82 7.78 15.18
CA ASP A 217 13.54 7.46 13.95
C ASP A 217 13.25 8.44 12.79
N GLY A 218 12.24 9.30 12.96
CA GLY A 218 11.83 10.31 12.01
C GLY A 218 10.98 9.80 10.85
N TRP A 219 10.68 8.48 10.79
CA TRP A 219 9.96 7.83 9.69
C TRP A 219 8.70 7.11 10.15
N THR A 220 8.84 6.20 11.12
CA THR A 220 7.76 5.33 11.55
C THR A 220 6.58 6.12 12.11
N ALA A 221 5.45 6.05 11.43
CA ALA A 221 4.18 6.61 11.90
C ALA A 221 3.38 5.51 12.61
N ARG A 222 2.96 5.76 13.84
CA ARG A 222 2.11 4.84 14.61
C ARG A 222 0.86 5.52 15.15
N THR A 223 -0.15 4.72 15.46
CA THR A 223 -1.35 5.22 16.13
C THR A 223 -1.02 5.73 17.54
N ALA A 224 -1.61 6.87 17.93
CA ALA A 224 -1.39 7.46 19.25
C ALA A 224 -1.98 6.61 20.39
N ASP A 225 -3.02 5.83 20.09
CA ASP A 225 -3.70 4.96 21.05
C ASP A 225 -3.15 3.52 21.07
N ARG A 226 -2.09 3.25 20.29
CA ARG A 226 -1.44 1.94 20.22
C ARG A 226 -2.34 0.80 19.74
N LYS A 227 -3.45 1.10 19.06
CA LYS A 227 -4.30 0.10 18.44
C LYS A 227 -3.80 -0.23 17.02
N PRO A 228 -4.03 -1.45 16.53
CA PRO A 228 -3.59 -1.86 15.19
C PRO A 228 -4.14 -0.97 14.08
N ALA A 229 -3.35 -0.86 13.00
CA ALA A 229 -3.74 -0.28 11.73
C ALA A 229 -3.45 -1.24 10.58
N ALA A 230 -4.21 -1.14 9.50
CA ALA A 230 -3.98 -1.91 8.28
C ALA A 230 -3.78 -0.94 7.10
N HIS A 231 -2.91 -1.34 6.17
CA HIS A 231 -2.58 -0.61 4.97
C HIS A 231 -2.64 -1.56 3.76
N TYR A 232 -3.41 -1.20 2.76
CA TYR A 232 -3.47 -1.89 1.47
C TYR A 232 -3.38 -0.87 0.36
N GLU A 233 -2.67 -1.20 -0.69
CA GLU A 233 -2.44 -0.29 -1.79
C GLU A 233 -2.34 -1.02 -3.12
N LEU A 234 -2.90 -0.40 -4.16
CA LEU A 234 -2.73 -0.81 -5.55
C LEU A 234 -2.54 0.40 -6.45
N SER A 235 -1.60 0.28 -7.40
CA SER A 235 -1.44 1.21 -8.51
C SER A 235 -2.48 0.94 -9.59
N VAL A 236 -3.14 1.99 -10.07
CA VAL A 236 -4.17 1.91 -11.11
C VAL A 236 -3.96 2.96 -12.19
N CYS A 237 -4.42 2.67 -13.41
CA CYS A 237 -4.58 3.65 -14.47
C CYS A 237 -6.07 3.98 -14.66
N VAL A 238 -6.41 5.26 -14.61
CA VAL A 238 -7.77 5.75 -14.89
C VAL A 238 -8.13 5.47 -16.34
N ARG A 239 -9.26 4.83 -16.57
CA ARG A 239 -9.79 4.51 -17.90
C ARG A 239 -11.28 4.84 -18.00
N ASN A 240 -11.83 4.73 -19.19
CA ASN A 240 -13.27 4.87 -19.40
C ASN A 240 -14.01 3.65 -18.84
N GLY A 241 -15.03 3.89 -18.01
CA GLY A 241 -15.92 2.87 -17.47
C GLY A 241 -15.35 2.05 -16.31
N LYS A 242 -14.11 1.61 -16.35
CA LYS A 242 -13.45 0.84 -15.28
C LYS A 242 -11.97 1.19 -15.20
N ALA A 243 -11.46 1.35 -13.99
CA ALA A 243 -10.02 1.50 -13.75
C ALA A 243 -9.25 0.25 -14.23
N ASP A 244 -8.07 0.46 -14.78
CA ASP A 244 -7.12 -0.58 -15.12
C ASP A 244 -6.16 -0.76 -13.94
N ILE A 245 -6.27 -1.88 -13.23
CA ILE A 245 -5.44 -2.19 -12.07
C ILE A 245 -4.10 -2.73 -12.57
N LEU A 246 -2.99 -2.07 -12.21
CA LEU A 246 -1.65 -2.40 -12.68
C LEU A 246 -0.94 -3.38 -11.76
N SER A 247 -1.11 -3.24 -10.44
CA SER A 247 -0.58 -4.15 -9.42
C SER A 247 -1.58 -5.27 -9.10
N THR A 248 -1.10 -6.35 -8.46
CA THR A 248 -1.96 -7.49 -8.13
C THR A 248 -1.53 -8.16 -6.83
N PHE A 249 -2.51 -8.66 -6.09
CA PHE A 249 -2.30 -9.52 -4.92
C PHE A 249 -2.37 -11.04 -5.26
N ASP A 250 -2.51 -11.41 -6.53
CA ASP A 250 -2.69 -12.82 -6.91
C ASP A 250 -1.49 -13.69 -6.52
N TYR A 251 -0.26 -13.18 -6.69
CA TYR A 251 0.95 -13.90 -6.26
C TYR A 251 1.00 -14.12 -4.74
N ILE A 252 0.50 -13.16 -3.96
CA ILE A 252 0.35 -13.30 -2.49
C ILE A 252 -0.70 -14.37 -2.18
N LYS A 253 -1.83 -14.34 -2.89
CA LYS A 253 -2.92 -15.32 -2.74
C LYS A 253 -2.45 -16.75 -3.00
N GLU A 254 -1.64 -16.96 -4.03
CA GLU A 254 -1.06 -18.29 -4.35
C GLU A 254 -0.21 -18.83 -3.19
N VAL A 255 0.54 -17.95 -2.50
CA VAL A 255 1.37 -18.35 -1.36
C VAL A 255 0.57 -18.55 -0.09
N LEU A 256 -0.36 -17.65 0.22
CA LEU A 256 -1.10 -17.67 1.48
C LEU A 256 -2.25 -18.71 1.49
N GLY A 257 -2.83 -19.03 0.32
CA GLY A 257 -3.98 -19.95 0.25
C GLY A 257 -5.14 -19.46 1.11
N ASP A 258 -5.59 -20.28 2.07
CA ASP A 258 -6.71 -19.98 2.98
C ASP A 258 -6.41 -18.82 3.96
N ARG A 259 -5.16 -18.44 4.14
CA ARG A 259 -4.76 -17.29 4.98
C ARG A 259 -4.85 -15.94 4.23
N PHE A 260 -5.20 -15.97 2.94
CA PHE A 260 -5.35 -14.76 2.14
C PHE A 260 -6.61 -13.99 2.58
N ILE A 261 -6.43 -12.70 2.82
CA ILE A 261 -7.48 -11.80 3.28
C ILE A 261 -7.92 -10.91 2.13
#